data_fe0c6dc16759d98fa53eb996a335ee64
#
_entry.id   fe0c6dc16759d98fa53eb996a335ee64
#
_cell.length_a   1.000
_cell.length_b   1.000
_cell.length_c   1.000
_cell.angle_alpha   90.00
_cell.angle_beta   90.00
_cell.angle_gamma   90.00
#
_symmetry.space_group_name_H-M   'P 1'
#
loop_
_entity.id
_entity.type
_entity.pdbx_description
1 polymer ?
#
loop_
_entity_poly.entity_id
_entity_poly.type
_entity_poly.pdbx_seq_one_letter_code
_entity_poly.pdbx_strand_id
1 'polypeptide(L)' 'MTIPAGSTLGYHEHHGEGESYFILSGEAVYDDNGTKRRISAGDTTWTPSGSGHGVDNSAGSEDLVFMALIVKQ' A
#
# COMPACT_ATOMS: atom_id res chain seq x y z
N MET A 1 4.97 5.59 7.31
CA MET A 1 3.60 6.09 7.04
C MET A 1 2.58 5.26 7.82
N THR A 2 1.48 5.88 8.15
CA THR A 2 0.41 5.22 8.93
C THR A 2 -0.92 5.48 8.26
N ILE A 3 -1.70 4.41 8.07
CA ILE A 3 -3.10 4.52 7.63
C ILE A 3 -3.95 4.07 8.81
N PRO A 4 -4.66 5.00 9.47
CA PRO A 4 -5.47 4.65 10.64
C PRO A 4 -6.53 3.60 10.34
N ALA A 5 -6.89 2.82 11.35
CA ALA A 5 -8.03 1.93 11.27
C ALA A 5 -9.28 2.70 10.84
N GLY A 6 -10.04 2.16 9.91
CA GLY A 6 -11.22 2.81 9.36
C GLY A 6 -10.96 3.77 8.21
N SER A 7 -9.70 3.94 7.79
CA SER A 7 -9.32 4.86 6.72
C SER A 7 -8.79 4.13 5.49
N THR A 8 -8.68 4.86 4.38
CA THR A 8 -8.13 4.34 3.13
C THR A 8 -7.08 5.29 2.58
N LEU A 9 -6.14 4.73 1.84
CA LEU A 9 -5.27 5.49 0.94
C LEU A 9 -5.82 5.26 -0.47
N GLY A 10 -6.33 6.32 -1.10
CA GLY A 10 -7.00 6.22 -2.39
C GLY A 10 -6.09 5.65 -3.49
N TYR A 11 -6.71 4.99 -4.46
CA TYR A 11 -6.00 4.47 -5.61
C TYR A 11 -5.36 5.62 -6.39
N HIS A 12 -4.10 5.46 -6.73
CA HIS A 12 -3.35 6.45 -7.52
C HIS A 12 -2.31 5.74 -8.37
N GLU A 13 -1.88 6.43 -9.43
CA GLU A 13 -0.91 5.90 -10.38
C GLU A 13 0.42 6.65 -10.25
N HIS A 14 1.51 5.93 -10.56
CA HIS A 14 2.86 6.50 -10.58
C HIS A 14 3.38 6.60 -12.01
N HIS A 15 4.00 7.73 -12.31
CA HIS A 15 4.60 7.98 -13.62
C HIS A 15 6.03 8.45 -13.44
N GLY A 16 6.98 7.71 -14.02
CA GLY A 16 8.41 8.01 -13.92
C GLY A 16 9.06 7.51 -12.64
N GLU A 17 8.32 6.82 -11.80
CA GLU A 17 8.83 6.24 -10.55
C GLU A 17 8.02 5.01 -10.15
N GLY A 18 8.63 4.13 -9.38
CA GLY A 18 7.94 3.01 -8.74
C GLY A 18 7.93 3.21 -7.24
N GLU A 19 7.05 2.50 -6.55
CA GLU A 19 6.93 2.58 -5.10
C GLU A 19 6.84 1.20 -4.48
N SER A 20 7.61 0.99 -3.41
CA SER A 20 7.57 -0.24 -2.62
C SER A 20 7.10 0.09 -1.21
N TYR A 21 6.18 -0.71 -0.69
CA TYR A 21 5.77 -0.64 0.72
C TYR A 21 6.33 -1.85 1.46
N PHE A 22 6.87 -1.59 2.64
CA PHE A 22 7.26 -2.62 3.59
C PHE A 22 6.36 -2.50 4.82
N ILE A 23 5.56 -3.53 5.08
CA ILE A 23 4.55 -3.47 6.15
C ILE A 23 5.21 -3.82 7.48
N LEU A 24 5.15 -2.88 8.42
CA LEU A 24 5.76 -3.02 9.75
C LEU A 24 4.78 -3.59 10.77
N SER A 25 3.51 -3.15 10.73
CA SER A 25 2.48 -3.66 11.65
C SER A 25 1.09 -3.44 11.08
N GLY A 26 0.13 -4.23 11.55
CA GLY A 26 -1.25 -4.18 11.09
C GLY A 26 -1.48 -5.05 9.86
N GLU A 27 -2.69 -4.99 9.31
CA GLU A 27 -3.05 -5.65 8.07
C GLU A 27 -4.15 -4.86 7.36
N ALA A 28 -4.19 -4.96 6.04
CA ALA A 28 -5.14 -4.24 5.21
C ALA A 28 -5.32 -4.93 3.87
N VAL A 29 -6.20 -4.40 3.03
CA VAL A 29 -6.38 -4.86 1.65
C VAL A 29 -5.58 -3.93 0.74
N TYR A 30 -4.71 -4.50 -0.06
CA TYR A 30 -3.88 -3.79 -1.02
C TYR A 30 -4.45 -3.97 -2.42
N ASP A 31 -4.65 -2.86 -3.13
CA ASP A 31 -5.06 -2.87 -4.52
C ASP A 31 -3.81 -2.72 -5.38
N ASP A 32 -3.43 -3.80 -6.05
CA ASP A 32 -2.24 -3.86 -6.90
C ASP A 32 -2.69 -3.81 -8.36
N ASN A 33 -2.73 -2.61 -8.92
CA ASN A 33 -3.11 -2.37 -10.31
C ASN A 33 -4.45 -3.04 -10.67
N GLY A 34 -5.43 -2.96 -9.77
CA GLY A 34 -6.75 -3.54 -9.94
C GLY A 34 -6.94 -4.92 -9.32
N THR A 35 -5.87 -5.56 -8.87
CA THR A 35 -5.93 -6.86 -8.19
C THR A 35 -5.80 -6.66 -6.68
N LYS A 36 -6.82 -7.07 -5.94
CA LYS A 36 -6.83 -6.90 -4.48
C LYS A 36 -6.23 -8.12 -3.79
N ARG A 37 -5.42 -7.87 -2.77
CA ARG A 37 -4.88 -8.91 -1.90
C ARG A 37 -4.67 -8.38 -0.49
N ARG A 38 -4.63 -9.29 0.46
CA ARG A 38 -4.38 -8.94 1.85
C ARG A 38 -2.89 -8.80 2.10
N ILE A 39 -2.52 -7.75 2.83
CA ILE A 39 -1.14 -7.53 3.26
C ILE A 39 -1.08 -7.42 4.77
N SER A 40 0.01 -7.88 5.36
CA SER A 40 0.24 -7.87 6.81
C SER A 40 1.72 -7.64 7.13
N ALA A 41 2.04 -7.53 8.41
CA ALA A 41 3.42 -7.30 8.86
C ALA A 41 4.39 -8.29 8.23
N GLY A 42 5.48 -7.77 7.68
CA GLY A 42 6.50 -8.56 6.98
C GLY A 42 6.32 -8.63 5.48
N ASP A 43 5.15 -8.23 4.95
CA ASP A 43 4.91 -8.23 3.52
C ASP A 43 5.55 -7.02 2.85
N THR A 44 5.90 -7.19 1.58
CA THR A 44 6.36 -6.11 0.72
C THR A 44 5.51 -6.04 -0.53
N THR A 45 5.37 -4.83 -1.07
CA THR A 45 4.65 -4.60 -2.32
C THR A 45 5.55 -3.85 -3.28
N TRP A 46 5.27 -3.96 -4.57
CA TRP A 46 5.96 -3.21 -5.59
C TRP A 46 4.97 -2.73 -6.65
N THR A 47 4.99 -1.43 -6.92
CA THR A 47 4.18 -0.81 -7.97
C THR A 47 5.12 -0.08 -8.93
N PRO A 48 5.31 -0.58 -10.15
CA PRO A 48 6.22 0.05 -11.10
C PRO A 48 5.60 1.31 -11.72
N SER A 49 6.44 2.08 -12.43
CA SER A 49 5.96 3.21 -13.24
C SER A 49 4.90 2.73 -14.23
N GLY A 50 3.85 3.52 -14.38
CA GLY A 50 2.72 3.20 -15.27
C GLY A 50 1.63 2.36 -14.62
N SER A 51 1.85 1.87 -13.42
CA SER A 51 0.86 1.11 -12.65
C SER A 51 0.33 1.93 -11.48
N GLY A 52 -0.80 1.51 -10.92
CA GLY A 52 -1.41 2.17 -9.79
C GLY A 52 -1.59 1.25 -8.59
N HIS A 53 -1.83 1.84 -7.43
CA HIS A 53 -2.13 1.10 -6.22
C HIS A 53 -2.96 1.92 -5.23
N GLY A 54 -3.53 1.23 -4.27
CA GLY A 54 -4.23 1.83 -3.15
C GLY A 54 -4.25 0.88 -1.97
N VAL A 55 -4.62 1.39 -0.80
CA VAL A 55 -4.69 0.58 0.43
C VAL A 55 -6.01 0.87 1.12
N ASP A 56 -6.74 -0.19 1.48
CA ASP A 56 -8.01 -0.11 2.17
C ASP A 56 -7.88 -0.71 3.57
N ASN A 57 -7.88 0.16 4.57
CA ASN A 57 -7.90 -0.23 5.99
C ASN A 57 -9.25 0.09 6.64
N SER A 58 -10.30 0.26 5.83
CA SER A 58 -11.62 0.68 6.32
C SER A 58 -12.26 -0.36 7.24
N ALA A 59 -11.98 -1.64 7.04
CA ALA A 59 -12.47 -2.73 7.88
C ALA A 59 -11.45 -3.16 8.95
N GLY A 60 -10.30 -2.51 9.00
CA GLY A 60 -9.24 -2.85 9.94
C GLY A 60 -9.53 -2.39 11.36
N SER A 61 -9.07 -3.16 12.34
CA SER A 61 -9.17 -2.82 13.76
C SER A 61 -7.91 -2.17 14.31
N GLU A 62 -6.84 -2.15 13.50
CA GLU A 62 -5.54 -1.58 13.88
C GLU A 62 -5.04 -0.63 12.78
N ASP A 63 -4.19 0.31 13.18
CA ASP A 63 -3.50 1.15 12.20
C ASP A 63 -2.54 0.29 11.38
N LEU A 64 -2.45 0.59 10.08
CA LEU A 64 -1.44 0.00 9.22
C LEU A 64 -0.22 0.90 9.24
N VAL A 65 0.92 0.38 9.67
CA VAL A 65 2.19 1.11 9.70
C VAL A 65 3.13 0.48 8.68
N PHE A 66 3.67 1.31 7.79
CA PHE A 66 4.55 0.82 6.73
C PHE A 66 5.58 1.85 6.33
N MET A 67 6.66 1.36 5.72
CA MET A 67 7.71 2.18 5.15
C MET A 67 7.52 2.23 3.64
N ALA A 68 7.56 3.42 3.06
CA ALA A 68 7.43 3.62 1.62
C ALA A 68 8.78 4.00 1.03
N LEU A 69 9.16 3.35 -0.06
CA LEU A 69 10.37 3.63 -0.82
C LEU A 69 9.99 4.00 -2.25
N ILE A 70 10.35 5.20 -2.65
CA ILE A 70 10.15 5.67 -4.02
C ILE A 70 11.43 5.45 -4.81
N VAL A 71 11.30 4.82 -5.96
CA VAL A 71 12.44 4.52 -6.84
C VAL A 71 12.16 5.16 -8.21
N LYS A 72 13.07 6.00 -8.67
CA LYS A 72 12.96 6.60 -10.00
C LYS A 72 13.19 5.54 -11.09
N GLN A 73 12.35 5.59 -12.08
CA GLN A 73 12.42 4.68 -13.21
C GLN A 73 12.41 5.43 -14.55
#